data_6987e8def32d97964ce9fda5baa9fe04
#
_entry.id   6987e8def32d97964ce9fda5baa9fe04
#
_cell.length_a   1.000
_cell.length_b   1.000
_cell.length_c   1.000
_cell.angle_alpha   90.00
_cell.angle_beta   90.00
_cell.angle_gamma   90.00
#
_symmetry.space_group_name_H-M   'P 1'
#
loop_
_entity.id
_entity.type
_entity.pdbx_description
1 polymer ?
#
loop_
_entity_poly.entity_id
_entity_poly.type
_entity_poly.pdbx_seq_one_letter_code
_entity_poly.pdbx_strand_id
1 'polypeptide(L)'
;GKTFSGCAFCNLNRQWKGYRAKKPQQIVREIDILTTRYRCLSVAFVDNLLPRTSSGEIFQKLAGLKKDLNFFCEIRADTPREWLERMKRAGVAELQIGIEALSTRLLAKLNKGITAIENLAVMKNCEELGLVNASNLILHFPGSDQEDVDETLNNLEFAQPYYPIQCVRFWLGLGSPVWSNPLNFGLRSITNHPNWATLFPPEVLTMVRFPLQSYRGDRTVQRKLWRPVQEKVEHWKKEYQELHQDSFYKPILSYYDGGEFLVIRQRRFRADTLTHRLDGSSRKIYLFCKQPRALPEIQARFPKITTDQLLDFLHMMVGKKLMFEENRRFLSLAVSAVAR
;
A
#
# COMPACT_ATOMS: atom_id res chain seq x y z
N GLY A 1 -25.14 -10.82 -0.07
CA GLY A 1 -23.73 -10.67 0.30
C GLY A 1 -22.86 -11.04 -0.88
N LYS A 2 -22.04 -10.10 -1.39
CA LYS A 2 -21.01 -10.40 -2.39
C LYS A 2 -20.05 -11.39 -1.76
N THR A 3 -20.05 -12.63 -2.20
CA THR A 3 -18.99 -13.59 -1.93
C THR A 3 -17.69 -12.96 -2.44
N PHE A 4 -16.81 -12.58 -1.55
CA PHE A 4 -15.50 -12.04 -1.87
C PHE A 4 -14.69 -13.18 -2.51
N SER A 5 -14.71 -13.26 -3.83
CA SER A 5 -13.73 -14.05 -4.56
C SER A 5 -12.42 -13.28 -4.41
N GLY A 6 -11.40 -13.83 -3.77
CA GLY A 6 -10.13 -13.15 -3.46
C GLY A 6 -9.47 -12.51 -4.69
N CYS A 7 -8.30 -11.89 -4.50
CA CYS A 7 -7.56 -11.24 -5.58
C CYS A 7 -7.30 -12.19 -6.76
N ALA A 8 -7.35 -11.68 -7.98
CA ALA A 8 -7.26 -12.47 -9.21
C ALA A 8 -5.97 -13.32 -9.31
N PHE A 9 -4.87 -12.83 -8.75
CA PHE A 9 -3.56 -13.49 -8.76
C PHE A 9 -3.32 -14.45 -7.60
N CYS A 10 -4.13 -14.36 -6.51
CA CYS A 10 -3.85 -15.06 -5.25
C CYS A 10 -4.37 -16.50 -5.27
N ASN A 11 -3.54 -17.44 -4.81
CA ASN A 11 -3.90 -18.85 -4.67
C ASN A 11 -4.05 -19.32 -3.20
N LEU A 12 -3.87 -18.43 -2.22
CA LEU A 12 -3.88 -18.76 -0.79
C LEU A 12 -5.25 -19.25 -0.31
N ASN A 13 -6.34 -18.70 -0.87
CA ASN A 13 -7.70 -19.06 -0.47
C ASN A 13 -8.17 -20.45 -0.92
N ARG A 14 -7.38 -21.17 -1.72
CA ARG A 14 -7.73 -22.52 -2.17
C ARG A 14 -7.46 -23.62 -1.14
N GLN A 15 -6.48 -23.43 -0.28
CA GLN A 15 -6.09 -24.44 0.71
C GLN A 15 -7.11 -24.57 1.84
N TRP A 16 -7.82 -23.48 2.16
CA TRP A 16 -8.74 -23.44 3.29
C TRP A 16 -10.03 -22.70 2.95
N LYS A 17 -11.17 -23.31 3.26
CA LYS A 17 -12.47 -22.65 3.20
C LYS A 17 -12.75 -21.96 4.54
N GLY A 18 -13.02 -20.65 4.49
CA GLY A 18 -13.35 -19.82 5.64
C GLY A 18 -12.13 -19.30 6.40
N TYR A 19 -12.34 -18.19 7.09
CA TYR A 19 -11.33 -17.53 7.90
C TYR A 19 -11.25 -18.19 9.29
N ARG A 20 -10.05 -18.44 9.78
CA ARG A 20 -9.79 -18.98 11.11
C ARG A 20 -8.83 -18.07 11.85
N ALA A 21 -9.12 -17.73 13.08
CA ALA A 21 -8.24 -16.95 13.94
C ALA A 21 -8.19 -17.55 15.35
N LYS A 22 -7.03 -17.48 15.98
CA LYS A 22 -6.89 -17.73 17.42
C LYS A 22 -7.50 -16.58 18.21
N LYS A 23 -7.89 -16.84 19.45
CA LYS A 23 -8.35 -15.80 20.37
C LYS A 23 -7.19 -14.83 20.67
N PRO A 24 -7.43 -13.51 20.81
CA PRO A 24 -6.38 -12.53 21.10
C PRO A 24 -5.50 -12.89 22.30
N GLN A 25 -6.11 -13.36 23.37
CA GLN A 25 -5.40 -13.76 24.60
C GLN A 25 -4.43 -14.92 24.36
N GLN A 26 -4.82 -15.87 23.50
CA GLN A 26 -3.97 -17.00 23.13
C GLN A 26 -2.76 -16.54 22.34
N ILE A 27 -2.96 -15.65 21.35
CA ILE A 27 -1.87 -15.08 20.53
C ILE A 27 -0.85 -14.37 21.42
N VAL A 28 -1.32 -13.49 22.30
CA VAL A 28 -0.46 -12.72 23.21
C VAL A 28 0.32 -13.65 24.15
N ARG A 29 -0.34 -14.66 24.72
CA ARG A 29 0.32 -15.66 25.59
C ARG A 29 1.37 -16.46 24.82
N GLU A 30 1.08 -16.90 23.59
CA GLU A 30 2.05 -17.65 22.78
C GLU A 30 3.27 -16.79 22.46
N ILE A 31 3.08 -15.52 22.06
CA ILE A 31 4.18 -14.57 21.80
C ILE A 31 5.01 -14.35 23.09
N ASP A 32 4.38 -14.15 24.22
CA ASP A 32 5.07 -13.95 25.50
C ASP A 32 5.93 -15.18 25.87
N ILE A 33 5.38 -16.38 25.78
CA ILE A 33 6.09 -17.65 26.03
C ILE A 33 7.26 -17.83 25.05
N LEU A 34 7.01 -17.66 23.72
CA LEU A 34 8.02 -17.91 22.69
C LEU A 34 9.17 -16.92 22.79
N THR A 35 8.89 -15.62 22.96
CA THR A 35 9.91 -14.58 23.09
C THR A 35 10.76 -14.77 24.34
N THR A 36 10.16 -15.20 25.45
CA THR A 36 10.88 -15.52 26.68
C THR A 36 11.74 -16.77 26.53
N ARG A 37 11.14 -17.86 26.00
CA ARG A 37 11.81 -19.16 25.85
C ARG A 37 13.02 -19.08 24.90
N TYR A 38 12.85 -18.41 23.76
CA TYR A 38 13.87 -18.34 22.73
C TYR A 38 14.73 -17.07 22.83
N ARG A 39 14.48 -16.20 23.82
CA ARG A 39 15.20 -14.93 24.03
C ARG A 39 15.28 -14.08 22.76
N CYS A 40 14.18 -14.00 22.02
CA CYS A 40 14.07 -13.21 20.79
C CYS A 40 13.14 -12.02 21.00
N LEU A 41 13.47 -10.88 20.35
CA LEU A 41 12.67 -9.65 20.42
C LEU A 41 11.98 -9.34 19.08
N SER A 42 12.32 -10.07 18.00
CA SER A 42 11.69 -9.89 16.70
C SER A 42 10.73 -11.03 16.41
N VAL A 43 9.52 -10.69 16.02
CA VAL A 43 8.43 -11.62 15.73
C VAL A 43 7.78 -11.27 14.40
N ALA A 44 7.71 -12.23 13.48
CA ALA A 44 6.95 -12.11 12.24
C ALA A 44 5.63 -12.86 12.35
N PHE A 45 4.52 -12.18 12.12
CA PHE A 45 3.24 -12.84 11.87
C PHE A 45 3.28 -13.44 10.47
N VAL A 46 3.07 -14.75 10.37
CA VAL A 46 3.03 -15.48 9.09
C VAL A 46 1.60 -15.58 8.52
N ASP A 47 0.69 -14.83 9.11
CA ASP A 47 -0.70 -14.77 8.72
C ASP A 47 -0.87 -13.86 7.49
N ASN A 48 -1.45 -14.37 6.42
CA ASN A 48 -1.71 -13.60 5.19
C ASN A 48 -2.73 -12.47 5.37
N LEU A 49 -3.42 -12.45 6.50
CA LEU A 49 -4.40 -11.42 6.85
C LEU A 49 -4.70 -11.45 8.35
N LEU A 50 -4.48 -10.35 9.01
CA LEU A 50 -4.88 -10.17 10.40
C LEU A 50 -6.41 -10.04 10.55
N PRO A 51 -7.01 -10.58 11.65
CA PRO A 51 -8.46 -10.54 11.86
C PRO A 51 -8.97 -9.11 12.03
N ARG A 52 -9.90 -8.67 11.18
CA ARG A 52 -10.47 -7.30 11.22
C ARG A 52 -11.10 -6.92 12.56
N THR A 53 -11.72 -7.87 13.25
CA THR A 53 -12.47 -7.60 14.49
C THR A 53 -11.60 -7.58 15.74
N SER A 54 -10.48 -8.30 15.75
CA SER A 54 -9.66 -8.50 16.95
C SER A 54 -8.22 -7.99 16.87
N SER A 55 -7.76 -7.50 15.70
CA SER A 55 -6.39 -6.98 15.58
C SER A 55 -6.11 -5.81 16.51
N GLY A 56 -7.07 -4.90 16.69
CA GLY A 56 -6.93 -3.80 17.64
C GLY A 56 -6.72 -4.27 19.08
N GLU A 57 -7.42 -5.32 19.50
CA GLU A 57 -7.27 -5.95 20.83
C GLU A 57 -5.93 -6.67 20.97
N ILE A 58 -5.49 -7.40 19.92
CA ILE A 58 -4.20 -8.09 19.91
C ILE A 58 -3.07 -7.09 20.17
N PHE A 59 -2.98 -6.02 19.37
CA PHE A 59 -1.90 -5.04 19.50
C PHE A 59 -1.98 -4.23 20.79
N GLN A 60 -3.18 -3.93 21.28
CA GLN A 60 -3.34 -3.30 22.60
C GLN A 60 -2.79 -4.18 23.72
N LYS A 61 -3.06 -5.49 23.69
CA LYS A 61 -2.56 -6.45 24.68
C LYS A 61 -1.05 -6.68 24.54
N LEU A 62 -0.52 -6.73 23.30
CA LEU A 62 0.93 -6.85 23.06
C LEU A 62 1.70 -5.65 23.62
N ALA A 63 1.19 -4.43 23.44
CA ALA A 63 1.76 -3.24 24.07
C ALA A 63 1.77 -3.33 25.60
N GLY A 64 0.82 -4.05 26.21
CA GLY A 64 0.74 -4.29 27.65
C GLY A 64 1.80 -5.24 28.20
N LEU A 65 2.50 -6.03 27.38
CA LEU A 65 3.57 -6.93 27.80
C LEU A 65 4.82 -6.20 28.32
N LYS A 66 4.96 -4.91 28.03
CA LYS A 66 6.13 -4.07 28.41
C LYS A 66 7.47 -4.70 28.02
N LYS A 67 7.51 -5.31 26.84
CA LYS A 67 8.71 -5.88 26.21
C LYS A 67 9.02 -5.05 24.96
N ASP A 68 10.30 -4.79 24.69
CA ASP A 68 10.77 -4.10 23.47
C ASP A 68 10.70 -5.04 22.27
N LEU A 69 9.48 -5.45 21.90
CA LEU A 69 9.24 -6.36 20.79
C LEU A 69 9.16 -5.57 19.46
N ASN A 70 9.73 -6.16 18.44
CA ASN A 70 9.65 -5.69 17.06
C ASN A 70 8.79 -6.66 16.25
N PHE A 71 7.74 -6.14 15.62
CA PHE A 71 6.80 -6.96 14.84
C PHE A 71 6.83 -6.61 13.36
N PHE A 72 6.76 -7.67 12.54
CA PHE A 72 6.38 -7.61 11.13
C PHE A 72 5.01 -8.27 10.96
N CYS A 73 4.13 -7.70 10.12
CA CYS A 73 2.87 -8.32 9.74
C CYS A 73 2.36 -7.86 8.38
N GLU A 74 1.45 -8.66 7.81
CA GLU A 74 0.77 -8.37 6.55
C GLU A 74 -0.63 -7.78 6.81
N ILE A 75 -0.96 -6.69 6.10
CA ILE A 75 -2.25 -6.01 6.23
C ILE A 75 -2.83 -5.63 4.87
N ARG A 76 -4.10 -5.29 4.85
CA ARG A 76 -4.75 -4.68 3.68
C ARG A 76 -4.59 -3.17 3.69
N ALA A 77 -4.62 -2.56 2.49
CA ALA A 77 -4.50 -1.10 2.37
C ALA A 77 -5.72 -0.33 2.94
N ASP A 78 -6.87 -1.00 3.10
CA ASP A 78 -8.06 -0.44 3.75
C ASP A 78 -8.04 -0.55 5.28
N THR A 79 -6.86 -0.79 5.88
CA THR A 79 -6.68 -0.82 7.34
C THR A 79 -6.83 0.60 7.91
N PRO A 80 -7.73 0.81 8.89
CA PRO A 80 -7.95 2.12 9.50
C PRO A 80 -6.70 2.68 10.17
N ARG A 81 -6.53 4.01 10.12
CA ARG A 81 -5.39 4.70 10.73
C ARG A 81 -5.21 4.39 12.21
N GLU A 82 -6.31 4.32 12.97
CA GLU A 82 -6.27 4.03 14.40
C GLU A 82 -5.67 2.65 14.71
N TRP A 83 -5.77 1.71 13.76
CA TRP A 83 -5.14 0.40 13.90
C TRP A 83 -3.64 0.48 13.66
N LEU A 84 -3.20 1.24 12.66
CA LEU A 84 -1.78 1.50 12.43
C LEU A 84 -1.13 2.16 13.64
N GLU A 85 -1.82 3.10 14.30
CA GLU A 85 -1.35 3.74 15.55
C GLU A 85 -1.23 2.74 16.70
N ARG A 86 -2.17 1.79 16.84
CA ARG A 86 -2.09 0.73 17.84
C ARG A 86 -0.96 -0.25 17.52
N MET A 87 -0.79 -0.61 16.25
CA MET A 87 0.32 -1.45 15.79
C MET A 87 1.66 -0.80 16.11
N LYS A 88 1.83 0.49 15.78
CA LYS A 88 3.06 1.24 16.10
C LYS A 88 3.37 1.22 17.60
N ARG A 89 2.37 1.51 18.44
CA ARG A 89 2.53 1.48 19.90
C ARG A 89 2.86 0.09 20.46
N ALA A 90 2.47 -0.96 19.78
CA ALA A 90 2.79 -2.35 20.16
C ALA A 90 4.18 -2.80 19.69
N GLY A 91 4.92 -1.98 18.92
CA GLY A 91 6.24 -2.31 18.41
C GLY A 91 6.26 -2.81 16.97
N VAL A 92 5.17 -2.64 16.20
CA VAL A 92 5.24 -2.91 14.75
C VAL A 92 6.14 -1.87 14.11
N ALA A 93 7.23 -2.31 13.47
CA ALA A 93 8.17 -1.44 12.77
C ALA A 93 7.98 -1.50 11.24
N GLU A 94 7.61 -2.67 10.73
CA GLU A 94 7.49 -2.93 9.30
C GLU A 94 6.16 -3.64 8.99
N LEU A 95 5.53 -3.21 7.91
CA LEU A 95 4.27 -3.74 7.40
C LEU A 95 4.40 -4.12 5.93
N GLN A 96 3.97 -5.31 5.56
CA GLN A 96 3.66 -5.59 4.16
C GLN A 96 2.20 -5.24 3.90
N ILE A 97 1.97 -4.24 3.07
CA ILE A 97 0.63 -3.76 2.74
C ILE A 97 0.26 -4.22 1.34
N GLY A 98 -0.89 -4.84 1.22
CA GLY A 98 -1.40 -5.30 -0.08
C GLY A 98 -1.82 -4.14 -1.00
N ILE A 99 -0.88 -3.32 -1.45
CA ILE A 99 -1.07 -2.20 -2.40
C ILE A 99 -1.28 -2.72 -3.81
N GLU A 100 -0.35 -3.52 -4.32
CA GLU A 100 -0.30 -4.22 -5.61
C GLU A 100 -0.32 -3.33 -6.86
N ALA A 101 -1.03 -2.21 -6.87
CA ALA A 101 -1.09 -1.26 -7.98
C ALA A 101 -1.40 0.17 -7.50
N LEU A 102 -1.01 1.16 -8.29
CA LEU A 102 -1.41 2.56 -8.14
C LEU A 102 -2.36 3.03 -9.27
N SER A 103 -2.88 2.12 -10.06
CA SER A 103 -3.98 2.34 -10.99
C SER A 103 -5.25 1.69 -10.46
N THR A 104 -6.33 2.44 -10.33
CA THR A 104 -7.64 1.91 -9.90
C THR A 104 -8.22 0.96 -10.94
N ARG A 105 -7.98 1.20 -12.22
CA ARG A 105 -8.33 0.26 -13.30
C ARG A 105 -7.62 -1.09 -13.10
N LEU A 106 -6.32 -1.07 -12.84
CA LEU A 106 -5.57 -2.30 -12.59
C LEU A 106 -6.00 -2.98 -11.29
N LEU A 107 -6.27 -2.22 -10.23
CA LEU A 107 -6.81 -2.75 -8.97
C LEU A 107 -8.16 -3.45 -9.18
N ALA A 108 -9.01 -2.95 -10.08
CA ALA A 108 -10.25 -3.61 -10.47
C ALA A 108 -9.98 -4.93 -11.22
N LYS A 109 -9.04 -4.95 -12.19
CA LYS A 109 -8.61 -6.17 -12.89
C LYS A 109 -8.01 -7.22 -11.93
N LEU A 110 -7.27 -6.76 -10.91
CA LEU A 110 -6.71 -7.58 -9.84
C LEU A 110 -7.78 -8.04 -8.82
N ASN A 111 -9.00 -7.54 -8.90
CA ASN A 111 -10.09 -7.78 -7.95
C ASN A 111 -9.71 -7.46 -6.49
N LYS A 112 -9.00 -6.32 -6.30
CA LYS A 112 -8.50 -5.91 -4.96
C LYS A 112 -9.58 -5.31 -4.07
N GLY A 113 -10.61 -4.67 -4.67
CA GLY A 113 -11.70 -4.01 -3.96
C GLY A 113 -11.30 -2.73 -3.23
N ILE A 114 -10.21 -2.09 -3.65
CA ILE A 114 -9.69 -0.79 -3.18
C ILE A 114 -9.31 0.06 -4.38
N THR A 115 -9.04 1.34 -4.15
CA THR A 115 -8.70 2.34 -5.16
C THR A 115 -7.33 2.95 -4.92
N ALA A 116 -6.79 3.71 -5.89
CA ALA A 116 -5.46 4.32 -5.79
C ALA A 116 -5.38 5.34 -4.64
N ILE A 117 -6.44 6.11 -4.38
CA ILE A 117 -6.48 7.07 -3.27
C ILE A 117 -6.39 6.38 -1.90
N GLU A 118 -6.96 5.18 -1.75
CA GLU A 118 -6.85 4.40 -0.51
C GLU A 118 -5.44 3.86 -0.32
N ASN A 119 -4.77 3.45 -1.41
CA ASN A 119 -3.37 3.06 -1.38
C ASN A 119 -2.46 4.24 -1.00
N LEU A 120 -2.66 5.43 -1.58
CA LEU A 120 -1.91 6.63 -1.22
C LEU A 120 -2.18 7.07 0.23
N ALA A 121 -3.41 6.92 0.72
CA ALA A 121 -3.76 7.23 2.10
C ALA A 121 -3.03 6.33 3.10
N VAL A 122 -2.93 5.02 2.85
CA VAL A 122 -2.22 4.11 3.74
C VAL A 122 -0.70 4.34 3.68
N MET A 123 -0.11 4.62 2.50
CA MET A 123 1.29 4.98 2.36
C MET A 123 1.62 6.24 3.18
N LYS A 124 0.80 7.28 3.05
CA LYS A 124 0.91 8.50 3.85
C LYS A 124 0.79 8.24 5.35
N ASN A 125 -0.17 7.41 5.78
CA ASN A 125 -0.34 7.08 7.18
C ASN A 125 0.89 6.34 7.75
N CYS A 126 1.50 5.44 6.98
CA CYS A 126 2.75 4.77 7.37
C CYS A 126 3.89 5.77 7.50
N GLU A 127 4.06 6.68 6.54
CA GLU A 127 5.06 7.75 6.60
C GLU A 127 4.88 8.62 7.85
N GLU A 128 3.65 9.07 8.14
CA GLU A 128 3.34 9.91 9.31
C GLU A 128 3.59 9.20 10.64
N LEU A 129 3.43 7.87 10.69
CA LEU A 129 3.62 7.05 11.90
C LEU A 129 5.03 6.45 12.01
N GLY A 130 5.90 6.67 11.02
CA GLY A 130 7.23 6.06 10.98
C GLY A 130 7.17 4.53 10.92
N LEU A 131 6.22 3.98 10.15
CA LEU A 131 6.09 2.56 9.83
C LEU A 131 6.75 2.29 8.48
N VAL A 132 7.65 1.32 8.39
CA VAL A 132 8.23 0.90 7.12
C VAL A 132 7.18 0.17 6.29
N ASN A 133 6.96 0.63 5.06
CA ASN A 133 5.99 0.05 4.14
C ASN A 133 6.69 -0.86 3.12
N ALA A 134 6.78 -2.15 3.40
CA ALA A 134 7.37 -3.17 2.52
C ALA A 134 6.37 -3.69 1.48
N SER A 135 5.72 -2.78 0.72
CA SER A 135 4.69 -3.15 -0.25
C SER A 135 5.23 -3.42 -1.64
N ASN A 136 4.44 -4.14 -2.42
CA ASN A 136 4.75 -4.52 -3.79
C ASN A 136 3.85 -3.79 -4.81
N LEU A 137 4.42 -3.49 -5.98
CA LEU A 137 3.73 -3.09 -7.20
C LEU A 137 3.86 -4.24 -8.20
N ILE A 138 2.74 -4.89 -8.55
CA ILE A 138 2.73 -6.01 -9.50
C ILE A 138 2.83 -5.48 -10.92
N LEU A 139 3.94 -5.81 -11.58
CA LEU A 139 4.17 -5.51 -12.99
C LEU A 139 3.80 -6.71 -13.86
N HIS A 140 3.50 -6.45 -15.12
CA HIS A 140 3.25 -7.46 -16.15
C HIS A 140 2.03 -8.35 -15.87
N PHE A 141 1.01 -7.79 -15.20
CA PHE A 141 -0.24 -8.52 -15.01
C PHE A 141 -0.89 -8.79 -16.37
N PRO A 142 -1.27 -10.05 -16.70
CA PRO A 142 -1.88 -10.38 -17.97
C PRO A 142 -3.19 -9.61 -18.16
N GLY A 143 -3.37 -9.00 -19.35
CA GLY A 143 -4.53 -8.16 -19.65
C GLY A 143 -4.46 -6.73 -19.10
N SER A 144 -3.31 -6.33 -18.51
CA SER A 144 -3.04 -4.91 -18.29
C SER A 144 -2.70 -4.22 -19.63
N ASP A 145 -3.03 -2.94 -19.74
CA ASP A 145 -2.95 -2.15 -20.97
C ASP A 145 -2.22 -0.81 -20.74
N GLN A 146 -2.14 0.01 -21.81
CA GLN A 146 -1.45 1.29 -21.76
C GLN A 146 -2.10 2.26 -20.75
N GLU A 147 -3.43 2.25 -20.62
CA GLU A 147 -4.14 3.12 -19.69
C GLU A 147 -3.83 2.78 -18.24
N ASP A 148 -3.64 1.48 -17.91
CA ASP A 148 -3.19 1.07 -16.57
C ASP A 148 -1.79 1.59 -16.25
N VAL A 149 -0.89 1.60 -17.24
CA VAL A 149 0.47 2.13 -17.11
C VAL A 149 0.45 3.64 -16.96
N ASP A 150 -0.31 4.35 -17.80
CA ASP A 150 -0.38 5.82 -17.78
C ASP A 150 -0.96 6.32 -16.45
N GLU A 151 -2.04 5.69 -15.96
CA GLU A 151 -2.60 5.99 -14.66
C GLU A 151 -1.59 5.70 -13.53
N THR A 152 -0.86 4.57 -13.60
CA THR A 152 0.19 4.24 -12.63
C THR A 152 1.31 5.29 -12.64
N LEU A 153 1.79 5.71 -13.82
CA LEU A 153 2.84 6.73 -13.96
C LEU A 153 2.40 8.08 -13.41
N ASN A 154 1.15 8.48 -13.67
CA ASN A 154 0.59 9.71 -13.12
C ASN A 154 0.48 9.65 -11.59
N ASN A 155 -0.02 8.54 -11.04
CA ASN A 155 -0.26 8.40 -9.61
C ASN A 155 1.05 8.21 -8.81
N LEU A 156 2.11 7.68 -9.42
CA LEU A 156 3.46 7.64 -8.84
C LEU A 156 4.00 9.03 -8.49
N GLU A 157 3.62 10.09 -9.23
CA GLU A 157 4.01 11.47 -8.92
C GLU A 157 3.55 11.92 -7.52
N PHE A 158 2.41 11.39 -7.05
CA PHE A 158 1.82 11.70 -5.76
C PHE A 158 2.32 10.77 -4.64
N ALA A 159 2.92 9.63 -5.01
CA ALA A 159 3.50 8.67 -4.07
C ALA A 159 4.94 9.02 -3.66
N GLN A 160 5.66 9.81 -4.46
CA GLN A 160 7.07 10.16 -4.25
C GLN A 160 7.45 10.65 -2.85
N PRO A 161 6.59 11.37 -2.09
CA PRO A 161 6.92 11.78 -0.73
C PRO A 161 7.05 10.63 0.27
N TYR A 162 6.60 9.42 -0.05
CA TYR A 162 6.51 8.30 0.87
C TYR A 162 7.56 7.23 0.59
N TYR A 163 7.69 6.27 1.52
CA TYR A 163 8.62 5.15 1.36
C TYR A 163 8.34 4.38 0.07
N PRO A 164 9.36 4.16 -0.80
CA PRO A 164 9.18 3.56 -2.11
C PRO A 164 8.76 2.08 -2.05
N ILE A 165 7.82 1.71 -2.91
CA ILE A 165 7.36 0.33 -3.05
C ILE A 165 8.27 -0.49 -3.96
N GLN A 166 8.22 -1.83 -3.85
CA GLN A 166 9.03 -2.75 -4.65
C GLN A 166 8.29 -3.17 -5.92
N CYS A 167 8.96 -3.13 -7.07
CA CYS A 167 8.44 -3.73 -8.30
C CYS A 167 8.61 -5.24 -8.26
N VAL A 168 7.52 -5.98 -8.38
CA VAL A 168 7.51 -7.44 -8.50
C VAL A 168 6.81 -7.87 -9.79
N ARG A 169 7.29 -8.94 -10.43
CA ARG A 169 6.63 -9.47 -11.63
C ARG A 169 5.43 -10.30 -11.23
N PHE A 170 4.39 -10.25 -12.05
CA PHE A 170 3.28 -11.18 -11.90
C PHE A 170 3.75 -12.64 -11.97
N TRP A 171 3.31 -13.44 -11.02
CA TRP A 171 3.55 -14.87 -10.94
C TRP A 171 2.21 -15.62 -11.00
N LEU A 172 2.11 -16.60 -11.88
CA LEU A 172 0.91 -17.41 -11.99
C LEU A 172 0.90 -18.48 -10.89
N GLY A 173 0.04 -18.26 -9.90
CA GLY A 173 -0.18 -19.23 -8.83
C GLY A 173 -1.15 -20.34 -9.25
N LEU A 174 -0.78 -21.61 -9.00
CA LEU A 174 -1.67 -22.76 -9.20
C LEU A 174 -2.95 -22.55 -8.43
N GLY A 175 -4.06 -22.53 -9.17
CA GLY A 175 -5.37 -22.39 -8.58
C GLY A 175 -5.83 -20.98 -8.27
N SER A 176 -5.07 -19.94 -8.62
CA SER A 176 -5.58 -18.56 -8.62
C SER A 176 -6.74 -18.39 -9.62
N PRO A 177 -7.58 -17.36 -9.51
CA PRO A 177 -8.60 -17.05 -10.51
C PRO A 177 -8.04 -16.91 -11.93
N VAL A 178 -6.86 -16.30 -12.11
CA VAL A 178 -6.16 -16.23 -13.42
C VAL A 178 -5.82 -17.63 -13.93
N TRP A 179 -5.31 -18.51 -13.07
CA TRP A 179 -5.00 -19.89 -13.44
C TRP A 179 -6.26 -20.70 -13.80
N SER A 180 -7.38 -20.46 -13.10
CA SER A 180 -8.63 -21.19 -13.31
C SER A 180 -9.37 -20.74 -14.55
N ASN A 181 -9.17 -19.52 -15.02
CA ASN A 181 -9.81 -18.92 -16.19
C ASN A 181 -8.78 -18.29 -17.14
N PRO A 182 -7.79 -19.06 -17.61
CA PRO A 182 -6.61 -18.50 -18.29
C PRO A 182 -6.94 -17.75 -19.57
N LEU A 183 -7.92 -18.20 -20.33
CA LEU A 183 -8.34 -17.57 -21.59
C LEU A 183 -8.85 -16.14 -21.40
N ASN A 184 -9.52 -15.86 -20.28
CA ASN A 184 -10.00 -14.50 -19.95
C ASN A 184 -8.85 -13.50 -19.75
N PHE A 185 -7.64 -14.00 -19.52
CA PHE A 185 -6.41 -13.22 -19.34
C PHE A 185 -5.42 -13.42 -20.50
N GLY A 186 -5.84 -14.00 -21.62
CA GLY A 186 -4.98 -14.26 -22.77
C GLY A 186 -3.87 -15.27 -22.53
N LEU A 187 -3.97 -16.10 -21.48
CA LEU A 187 -2.98 -17.11 -21.16
C LEU A 187 -3.24 -18.42 -21.92
N ARG A 188 -2.15 -19.03 -22.39
CA ARG A 188 -2.15 -20.31 -23.10
C ARG A 188 -1.04 -21.21 -22.55
N SER A 189 -1.16 -22.53 -22.76
CA SER A 189 -0.10 -23.52 -22.49
C SER A 189 0.50 -23.37 -21.07
N ILE A 190 -0.33 -23.55 -20.05
CA ILE A 190 0.11 -23.49 -18.65
C ILE A 190 0.89 -24.77 -18.32
N THR A 191 2.11 -24.59 -17.78
CA THR A 191 3.03 -25.67 -17.37
C THR A 191 3.65 -25.32 -16.01
N ASN A 192 4.32 -26.27 -15.37
CA ASN A 192 5.15 -25.96 -14.22
C ASN A 192 6.22 -24.92 -14.57
N HIS A 193 6.55 -24.04 -13.63
CA HIS A 193 7.60 -23.03 -13.85
C HIS A 193 8.96 -23.72 -14.01
N PRO A 194 9.82 -23.30 -14.97
CA PRO A 194 11.10 -23.95 -15.22
C PRO A 194 12.03 -24.07 -14.01
N ASN A 195 11.94 -23.15 -13.05
CA ASN A 195 12.75 -23.21 -11.83
C ASN A 195 12.55 -24.51 -11.02
N TRP A 196 11.42 -25.20 -11.18
CA TRP A 196 11.22 -26.47 -10.50
C TRP A 196 12.16 -27.57 -10.99
N ALA A 197 12.67 -27.44 -12.22
CA ALA A 197 13.67 -28.39 -12.79
C ALA A 197 15.03 -28.35 -12.07
N THR A 198 15.30 -27.31 -11.27
CA THR A 198 16.51 -27.27 -10.43
C THR A 198 16.37 -28.09 -9.14
N LEU A 199 15.14 -28.46 -8.77
CA LEU A 199 14.84 -29.17 -7.52
C LEU A 199 14.31 -30.58 -7.73
N PHE A 200 13.66 -30.85 -8.88
CA PHE A 200 12.94 -32.10 -9.13
C PHE A 200 13.29 -32.69 -10.50
N PRO A 201 13.38 -34.01 -10.62
CA PRO A 201 13.65 -34.68 -11.90
C PRO A 201 12.44 -34.59 -12.85
N PRO A 202 12.64 -34.79 -14.17
CA PRO A 202 11.61 -34.66 -15.20
C PRO A 202 10.33 -35.48 -14.91
N GLU A 203 10.49 -36.68 -14.37
CA GLU A 203 9.37 -37.59 -14.07
C GLU A 203 8.42 -36.95 -13.05
N VAL A 204 8.93 -36.33 -11.98
CA VAL A 204 8.15 -35.62 -10.97
C VAL A 204 7.47 -34.40 -11.57
N LEU A 205 8.16 -33.65 -12.44
CA LEU A 205 7.62 -32.47 -13.10
C LEU A 205 6.42 -32.76 -14.03
N THR A 206 6.35 -33.96 -14.58
CA THR A 206 5.22 -34.40 -15.43
C THR A 206 4.05 -34.90 -14.60
N MET A 207 4.30 -35.46 -13.43
CA MET A 207 3.27 -36.07 -12.56
C MET A 207 2.62 -35.04 -11.60
N VAL A 208 3.37 -34.02 -11.16
CA VAL A 208 2.94 -33.08 -10.11
C VAL A 208 2.77 -31.66 -10.66
N ARG A 209 1.69 -30.99 -10.27
CA ARG A 209 1.50 -29.55 -10.50
C ARG A 209 1.99 -28.77 -9.28
N PHE A 210 3.03 -27.95 -9.49
CA PHE A 210 3.65 -27.15 -8.45
C PHE A 210 2.94 -25.79 -8.26
N PRO A 211 3.07 -25.14 -7.09
CA PRO A 211 2.39 -23.87 -6.79
C PRO A 211 2.69 -22.75 -7.79
N LEU A 212 3.94 -22.62 -8.26
CA LEU A 212 4.33 -21.65 -9.26
C LEU A 212 4.25 -22.27 -10.65
N GLN A 213 3.48 -21.60 -11.52
CA GLN A 213 3.24 -22.04 -12.89
C GLN A 213 3.87 -21.07 -13.90
N SER A 214 4.18 -21.57 -15.08
CA SER A 214 4.55 -20.80 -16.28
C SER A 214 3.40 -20.81 -17.27
N TYR A 215 3.37 -19.85 -18.19
CA TYR A 215 2.35 -19.74 -19.22
C TYR A 215 2.92 -19.11 -20.49
N ARG A 216 2.29 -19.34 -21.63
CA ARG A 216 2.45 -18.56 -22.86
C ARG A 216 1.35 -17.49 -22.94
N GLY A 217 1.72 -16.29 -23.41
CA GLY A 217 0.83 -15.13 -23.53
C GLY A 217 1.62 -13.89 -23.94
N ASP A 218 1.12 -12.74 -23.55
CA ASP A 218 1.63 -11.40 -23.91
C ASP A 218 2.90 -10.94 -23.14
N ARG A 219 3.63 -11.86 -22.51
CA ARG A 219 4.77 -11.56 -21.59
C ARG A 219 5.81 -10.58 -22.17
N THR A 220 6.09 -10.65 -23.47
CA THR A 220 7.06 -9.75 -24.12
C THR A 220 6.46 -8.35 -24.28
N VAL A 221 5.18 -8.27 -24.66
CA VAL A 221 4.43 -7.00 -24.74
C VAL A 221 4.37 -6.35 -23.37
N GLN A 222 3.97 -7.11 -22.35
CA GLN A 222 3.88 -6.63 -20.96
C GLN A 222 5.23 -6.10 -20.44
N ARG A 223 6.34 -6.76 -20.74
CA ARG A 223 7.68 -6.25 -20.34
C ARG A 223 8.00 -4.90 -20.96
N LYS A 224 7.68 -4.69 -22.22
CA LYS A 224 7.90 -3.41 -22.90
C LYS A 224 6.98 -2.34 -22.34
N LEU A 225 5.71 -2.68 -22.15
CA LEU A 225 4.67 -1.81 -21.65
C LEU A 225 4.99 -1.25 -20.25
N TRP A 226 5.42 -2.11 -19.31
CA TRP A 226 5.67 -1.74 -17.92
C TRP A 226 7.07 -1.20 -17.64
N ARG A 227 7.95 -1.16 -18.63
CA ARG A 227 9.32 -0.65 -18.46
C ARG A 227 9.37 0.79 -17.93
N PRO A 228 8.57 1.77 -18.43
CA PRO A 228 8.58 3.13 -17.89
C PRO A 228 8.23 3.21 -16.40
N VAL A 229 7.28 2.38 -15.94
CA VAL A 229 6.92 2.29 -14.51
C VAL A 229 8.09 1.78 -13.69
N GLN A 230 8.77 0.73 -14.16
CA GLN A 230 9.93 0.18 -13.45
C GLN A 230 11.05 1.21 -13.34
N GLU A 231 11.38 1.92 -14.43
CA GLU A 231 12.39 2.98 -14.45
C GLU A 231 12.04 4.12 -13.50
N LYS A 232 10.75 4.54 -13.48
CA LYS A 232 10.27 5.60 -12.57
C LYS A 232 10.35 5.20 -11.11
N VAL A 233 10.02 3.96 -10.76
CA VAL A 233 10.14 3.46 -9.38
C VAL A 233 11.61 3.36 -8.94
N GLU A 234 12.51 2.94 -9.82
CA GLU A 234 13.95 2.92 -9.48
C GLU A 234 14.52 4.34 -9.30
N HIS A 235 14.02 5.31 -10.07
CA HIS A 235 14.37 6.72 -9.88
C HIS A 235 13.84 7.24 -8.53
N TRP A 236 12.58 6.99 -8.21
CA TRP A 236 11.96 7.33 -6.93
C TRP A 236 12.76 6.78 -5.72
N LYS A 237 13.20 5.51 -5.79
CA LYS A 237 14.02 4.91 -4.74
C LYS A 237 15.32 5.69 -4.50
N LYS A 238 16.00 6.08 -5.58
CA LYS A 238 17.25 6.85 -5.51
C LYS A 238 17.00 8.22 -4.90
N GLU A 239 16.01 8.96 -5.40
CA GLU A 239 15.65 10.27 -4.87
C GLU A 239 15.26 10.22 -3.40
N TYR A 240 14.44 9.23 -3.02
CA TYR A 240 14.02 9.02 -1.63
C TYR A 240 15.24 8.77 -0.73
N GLN A 241 16.17 7.93 -1.15
CA GLN A 241 17.40 7.63 -0.40
C GLN A 241 18.28 8.89 -0.25
N GLU A 242 18.52 9.62 -1.33
CA GLU A 242 19.34 10.85 -1.29
C GLU A 242 18.70 11.92 -0.39
N LEU A 243 17.38 12.09 -0.45
CA LEU A 243 16.67 13.05 0.41
C LEU A 243 16.69 12.68 1.91
N HIS A 244 17.05 11.44 2.27
CA HIS A 244 17.11 10.98 3.66
C HIS A 244 18.56 10.76 4.18
N GLN A 245 19.61 10.97 3.34
CA GLN A 245 21.00 10.74 3.74
C GLN A 245 21.48 11.63 4.88
N ASP A 246 21.10 12.92 4.88
CA ASP A 246 21.70 13.94 5.76
C ASP A 246 20.86 14.26 7.01
N SER A 247 19.76 13.61 7.24
CA SER A 247 18.94 13.97 8.37
C SER A 247 18.13 12.80 8.89
N PHE A 248 18.25 12.57 10.18
CA PHE A 248 17.26 11.82 10.93
C PHE A 248 15.87 12.18 10.43
N TYR A 249 15.17 11.20 9.96
CA TYR A 249 13.83 11.11 9.42
C TYR A 249 13.05 12.46 9.32
N LYS A 250 13.35 13.26 8.32
CA LYS A 250 12.53 14.42 7.96
C LYS A 250 11.67 14.05 6.75
N PRO A 251 10.35 14.02 6.87
CA PRO A 251 9.47 13.72 5.74
C PRO A 251 9.76 14.63 4.54
N ILE A 252 9.63 14.09 3.33
CA ILE A 252 9.82 14.85 2.09
C ILE A 252 8.72 15.92 1.94
N LEU A 253 7.49 15.57 2.30
CA LEU A 253 6.35 16.47 2.27
C LEU A 253 5.71 16.53 3.66
N SER A 254 5.90 17.64 4.35
CA SER A 254 5.46 17.81 5.73
C SER A 254 4.73 19.12 5.98
N TYR A 255 3.94 19.19 7.05
CA TYR A 255 3.31 20.43 7.49
C TYR A 255 3.54 20.69 8.97
N TYR A 256 3.58 22.00 9.30
CA TYR A 256 3.48 22.55 10.66
C TYR A 256 2.17 23.30 10.80
N ASP A 257 1.42 23.01 11.84
CA ASP A 257 0.14 23.66 12.12
C ASP A 257 0.31 24.72 13.24
N GLY A 258 0.21 25.99 12.88
CA GLY A 258 0.32 27.13 13.79
C GLY A 258 -1.03 27.59 14.40
N GLY A 259 -2.08 26.76 14.29
CA GLY A 259 -3.43 27.12 14.79
C GLY A 259 -4.23 27.96 13.79
N GLU A 260 -3.77 29.15 13.46
CA GLU A 260 -4.41 30.05 12.49
C GLU A 260 -3.89 29.85 11.07
N PHE A 261 -2.68 29.32 10.90
CA PHE A 261 -2.03 29.06 9.61
C PHE A 261 -1.39 27.68 9.57
N LEU A 262 -1.14 27.20 8.37
CA LEU A 262 -0.42 25.95 8.08
C LEU A 262 0.76 26.26 7.18
N VAL A 263 1.93 25.74 7.50
CA VAL A 263 3.11 25.82 6.65
C VAL A 263 3.41 24.43 6.13
N ILE A 264 3.32 24.24 4.81
CA ILE A 264 3.68 23.00 4.14
C ILE A 264 5.07 23.15 3.55
N ARG A 265 5.98 22.22 3.84
CA ARG A 265 7.32 22.14 3.28
C ARG A 265 7.40 20.95 2.33
N GLN A 266 7.85 21.21 1.12
CA GLN A 266 8.04 20.23 0.07
C GLN A 266 9.53 20.21 -0.32
N ARG A 267 10.27 19.24 0.20
CA ARG A 267 11.66 18.98 -0.16
C ARG A 267 11.70 18.43 -1.59
N ARG A 268 12.67 18.86 -2.36
CA ARG A 268 12.83 18.45 -3.75
C ARG A 268 14.25 17.95 -3.99
N PHE A 269 14.35 16.91 -4.80
CA PHE A 269 15.64 16.38 -5.21
C PHE A 269 16.43 17.42 -6.01
N ARG A 270 17.66 17.73 -5.59
CA ARG A 270 18.58 18.68 -6.22
C ARG A 270 17.98 20.06 -6.51
N ALA A 271 17.00 20.48 -5.72
CA ALA A 271 16.36 21.79 -5.85
C ALA A 271 15.95 22.32 -4.48
N ASP A 272 15.68 23.64 -4.40
CA ASP A 272 15.26 24.29 -3.17
C ASP A 272 13.95 23.74 -2.63
N THR A 273 13.82 23.69 -1.31
CA THR A 273 12.59 23.34 -0.62
C THR A 273 11.53 24.40 -0.88
N LEU A 274 10.37 23.99 -1.41
CA LEU A 274 9.22 24.87 -1.53
C LEU A 274 8.51 24.98 -0.18
N THR A 275 8.03 26.19 0.10
CA THR A 275 7.19 26.47 1.27
C THR A 275 5.88 27.07 0.83
N HIS A 276 4.77 26.45 1.28
CA HIS A 276 3.42 26.91 1.00
C HIS A 276 2.74 27.27 2.32
N ARG A 277 2.09 28.42 2.36
CA ARG A 277 1.31 28.86 3.51
C ARG A 277 -0.18 28.82 3.20
N LEU A 278 -0.97 28.26 4.10
CA LEU A 278 -2.42 28.21 4.05
C LEU A 278 -2.99 28.85 5.31
N ASP A 279 -3.93 29.78 5.16
CA ASP A 279 -4.57 30.48 6.25
C ASP A 279 -6.10 30.24 6.23
N GLY A 280 -6.78 30.48 7.33
CA GLY A 280 -8.23 30.48 7.42
C GLY A 280 -8.91 29.22 6.85
N SER A 281 -9.78 29.39 5.85
CA SER A 281 -10.54 28.27 5.25
C SER A 281 -9.64 27.29 4.49
N SER A 282 -8.61 27.76 3.79
CA SER A 282 -7.69 26.90 3.03
C SER A 282 -6.94 25.93 3.93
N ARG A 283 -6.48 26.40 5.12
CA ARG A 283 -5.91 25.53 6.16
C ARG A 283 -6.93 24.48 6.63
N LYS A 284 -8.15 24.92 6.95
CA LYS A 284 -9.20 24.02 7.48
C LYS A 284 -9.60 22.94 6.46
N ILE A 285 -9.75 23.30 5.19
CA ILE A 285 -10.04 22.36 4.09
C ILE A 285 -8.90 21.34 3.95
N TYR A 286 -7.65 21.81 3.91
CA TYR A 286 -6.49 20.94 3.77
C TYR A 286 -6.42 19.92 4.91
N LEU A 287 -6.62 20.35 6.16
CA LEU A 287 -6.61 19.48 7.34
C LEU A 287 -7.82 18.54 7.38
N PHE A 288 -8.99 18.95 6.87
CA PHE A 288 -10.16 18.08 6.77
C PHE A 288 -9.93 16.91 5.80
N CYS A 289 -9.16 17.15 4.74
CA CYS A 289 -8.81 16.15 3.73
C CYS A 289 -7.60 15.27 4.11
N LYS A 290 -7.20 15.21 5.39
CA LYS A 290 -6.13 14.28 5.85
C LYS A 290 -6.44 12.81 5.58
N GLN A 291 -7.68 12.45 5.50
CA GLN A 291 -8.20 11.18 5.00
C GLN A 291 -9.00 11.46 3.73
N PRO A 292 -9.15 10.49 2.81
CA PRO A 292 -9.93 10.70 1.60
C PRO A 292 -11.34 11.23 1.91
N ARG A 293 -11.72 12.37 1.31
CA ARG A 293 -13.03 13.01 1.45
C ARG A 293 -13.66 13.23 0.09
N ALA A 294 -14.94 12.87 -0.03
CA ALA A 294 -15.71 13.18 -1.23
C ALA A 294 -16.06 14.68 -1.28
N LEU A 295 -16.11 15.24 -2.48
CA LEU A 295 -16.47 16.66 -2.67
C LEU A 295 -17.76 17.08 -1.93
N PRO A 296 -18.86 16.30 -1.93
CA PRO A 296 -20.05 16.64 -1.15
C PRO A 296 -19.80 16.74 0.37
N GLU A 297 -18.93 15.89 0.93
CA GLU A 297 -18.56 15.94 2.35
C GLU A 297 -17.79 17.24 2.68
N ILE A 298 -16.88 17.63 1.76
CA ILE A 298 -16.10 18.87 1.91
C ILE A 298 -17.05 20.07 1.81
N GLN A 299 -17.94 20.08 0.82
CA GLN A 299 -18.92 21.14 0.63
C GLN A 299 -19.87 21.29 1.84
N ALA A 300 -20.36 20.18 2.38
CA ALA A 300 -21.22 20.17 3.58
C ALA A 300 -20.48 20.73 4.82
N ARG A 301 -19.17 20.47 4.91
CA ARG A 301 -18.33 20.98 6.02
C ARG A 301 -18.02 22.47 5.90
N PHE A 302 -18.00 23.02 4.68
CA PHE A 302 -17.65 24.41 4.36
C PHE A 302 -18.76 25.10 3.53
N PRO A 303 -20.00 25.22 4.03
CA PRO A 303 -21.15 25.66 3.25
C PRO A 303 -21.09 27.14 2.80
N LYS A 304 -20.20 27.94 3.38
CA LYS A 304 -20.00 29.36 3.01
C LYS A 304 -19.12 29.54 1.79
N ILE A 305 -18.47 28.48 1.30
CA ILE A 305 -17.60 28.51 0.12
C ILE A 305 -18.41 27.95 -1.05
N THR A 306 -18.43 28.63 -2.19
CA THR A 306 -19.10 28.10 -3.37
C THR A 306 -18.38 26.87 -3.90
N THR A 307 -19.11 26.01 -4.62
CA THR A 307 -18.51 24.78 -5.19
C THR A 307 -17.35 25.10 -6.14
N ASP A 308 -17.47 26.16 -6.94
CA ASP A 308 -16.42 26.57 -7.88
C ASP A 308 -15.16 27.03 -7.14
N GLN A 309 -15.30 27.92 -6.15
CA GLN A 309 -14.18 28.35 -5.30
C GLN A 309 -13.49 27.18 -4.60
N LEU A 310 -14.28 26.20 -4.13
CA LEU A 310 -13.75 25.00 -3.51
C LEU A 310 -12.97 24.15 -4.50
N LEU A 311 -13.50 23.91 -5.70
CA LEU A 311 -12.84 23.14 -6.75
C LEU A 311 -11.56 23.83 -7.25
N ASP A 312 -11.59 25.15 -7.45
CA ASP A 312 -10.41 25.94 -7.85
C ASP A 312 -9.27 25.75 -6.83
N PHE A 313 -9.58 25.85 -5.53
CA PHE A 313 -8.60 25.61 -4.47
C PHE A 313 -8.08 24.16 -4.49
N LEU A 314 -8.97 23.17 -4.55
CA LEU A 314 -8.61 21.76 -4.53
C LEU A 314 -7.74 21.39 -5.74
N HIS A 315 -8.12 21.81 -6.95
CA HIS A 315 -7.36 21.56 -8.17
C HIS A 315 -6.01 22.30 -8.19
N MET A 316 -5.96 23.53 -7.66
CA MET A 316 -4.67 24.23 -7.46
C MET A 316 -3.73 23.42 -6.56
N MET A 317 -4.26 22.83 -5.47
CA MET A 317 -3.47 22.00 -4.56
C MET A 317 -3.03 20.67 -5.20
N VAL A 318 -3.87 20.08 -6.05
CA VAL A 318 -3.52 18.90 -6.86
C VAL A 318 -2.41 19.24 -7.86
N GLY A 319 -2.53 20.37 -8.58
CA GLY A 319 -1.51 20.83 -9.51
C GLY A 319 -0.13 21.07 -8.85
N LYS A 320 -0.12 21.48 -7.58
CA LYS A 320 1.11 21.62 -6.76
C LYS A 320 1.62 20.30 -6.17
N LYS A 321 0.96 19.17 -6.42
CA LYS A 321 1.25 17.86 -5.81
C LYS A 321 1.16 17.86 -4.27
N LEU A 322 0.33 18.74 -3.72
CA LEU A 322 0.04 18.80 -2.28
C LEU A 322 -1.22 18.05 -1.90
N MET A 323 -2.07 17.77 -2.87
CA MET A 323 -3.25 16.93 -2.73
C MET A 323 -3.33 15.94 -3.89
N PHE A 324 -4.01 14.82 -3.66
CA PHE A 324 -4.37 13.85 -4.70
C PHE A 324 -5.89 13.85 -4.89
N GLU A 325 -6.31 13.70 -6.13
CA GLU A 325 -7.72 13.56 -6.50
C GLU A 325 -7.97 12.26 -7.26
N GLU A 326 -9.04 11.57 -6.90
CA GLU A 326 -9.58 10.44 -7.62
C GLU A 326 -11.11 10.40 -7.48
N ASN A 327 -11.81 10.43 -8.62
CA ASN A 327 -13.28 10.35 -8.66
C ASN A 327 -13.98 11.36 -7.71
N ARG A 328 -13.54 12.62 -7.73
CA ARG A 328 -14.00 13.69 -6.84
C ARG A 328 -13.84 13.36 -5.34
N ARG A 329 -12.88 12.52 -5.00
CA ARG A 329 -12.39 12.34 -3.63
C ARG A 329 -11.01 12.99 -3.55
N PHE A 330 -10.74 13.67 -2.46
CA PHE A 330 -9.51 14.44 -2.26
C PHE A 330 -8.76 13.99 -1.02
N LEU A 331 -7.44 13.90 -1.11
CA LEU A 331 -6.54 13.51 -0.04
C LEU A 331 -5.38 14.51 0.05
N SER A 332 -5.19 15.16 1.21
CA SER A 332 -4.00 15.96 1.51
C SER A 332 -2.79 15.06 1.71
N LEU A 333 -1.67 15.36 1.05
CA LEU A 333 -0.52 14.47 1.01
C LEU A 333 0.54 14.74 2.09
N ALA A 334 0.63 15.97 2.61
CA ALA A 334 1.62 16.28 3.64
C ALA A 334 1.34 15.55 4.96
N VAL A 335 2.42 15.08 5.61
CA VAL A 335 2.38 14.46 6.94
C VAL A 335 2.74 15.48 8.02
N SER A 336 2.36 15.25 9.26
CA SER A 336 2.75 16.12 10.38
C SER A 336 4.27 16.10 10.56
N ALA A 337 4.90 17.28 10.63
CA ALA A 337 6.33 17.41 10.91
C ALA A 337 6.67 17.19 12.40
N VAL A 338 5.67 17.22 13.27
CA VAL A 338 5.83 16.95 14.69
C VAL A 338 5.51 15.48 14.92
N ALA A 339 6.51 14.69 15.30
CA ALA A 339 6.31 13.30 15.72
C ALA A 339 5.31 13.27 16.89
N ARG A 340 4.24 12.50 16.73
CA ARG A 340 3.28 12.26 17.80
C ARG A 340 3.53 10.93 18.49
#